data_d1fd3fb63fe95d2d5a28289ad257afa4
#
_entry.id   d1fd3fb63fe95d2d5a28289ad257afa4
#
_cell.length_a   1.000
_cell.length_b   1.000
_cell.length_c   1.000
_cell.angle_alpha   90.00
_cell.angle_beta   90.00
_cell.angle_gamma   90.00
#
_symmetry.space_group_name_H-M   'P 1'
#
loop_
_entity.id
_entity.type
_entity.pdbx_description
1 polymer ?
#
loop_
_entity_poly.entity_id
_entity_poly.type
_entity_poly.pdbx_seq_one_letter_code
_entity_poly.pdbx_strand_id
1 'polypeptide(L)'
;MRGQERDQGQEPRRGRPRSEAAERAILQAVVRLLEEGEPLAGLSIERIARTAGVGKATIYRRWSDKEELFVDVLRAIEPPEPALSGTSGLADILVGLESLRRRGLAQRSSALLYNVFAQMKSHPKLWDAYHDTVIAPRRAAMTAAVRRAVAAGELRDDIDVELIDELIVGPMLVRTIHRKDAPLDDDLAERILRALLEGLRPRDGAGAGSGESGGTSVGDTAGDTGS
;
A
#
# COMPACT_ATOMS: atom_id res chain seq x y z
N MET A 1 -36.97 -57.32 2.03
CA MET A 1 -36.12 -56.61 1.07
C MET A 1 -35.42 -55.49 1.76
N ARG A 2 -34.13 -55.64 2.07
CA ARG A 2 -33.34 -54.61 2.78
C ARG A 2 -32.48 -53.88 1.71
N GLY A 3 -32.77 -52.59 1.48
CA GLY A 3 -31.96 -51.73 0.63
C GLY A 3 -30.69 -51.32 1.38
N GLN A 4 -29.53 -51.63 0.83
CA GLN A 4 -28.24 -51.14 1.29
C GLN A 4 -28.02 -49.76 0.69
N GLU A 5 -28.06 -48.73 1.51
CA GLU A 5 -27.50 -47.41 1.22
C GLU A 5 -25.97 -47.53 1.21
N ARG A 6 -25.39 -47.29 0.05
CA ARG A 6 -23.94 -47.14 -0.09
C ARG A 6 -23.56 -45.72 0.31
N ASP A 7 -22.94 -45.63 1.47
CA ASP A 7 -22.20 -44.45 1.94
C ASP A 7 -21.06 -44.16 0.90
N GLN A 8 -21.21 -43.10 0.13
CA GLN A 8 -20.16 -42.57 -0.73
C GLN A 8 -19.27 -41.67 0.13
N GLY A 9 -18.27 -42.27 0.78
CA GLY A 9 -17.19 -41.57 1.47
C GLY A 9 -16.47 -40.61 0.52
N GLN A 10 -16.61 -39.34 0.79
CA GLN A 10 -15.90 -38.26 0.11
C GLN A 10 -14.42 -38.34 0.50
N GLU A 11 -13.57 -38.89 -0.38
CA GLU A 11 -12.11 -38.87 -0.21
C GLU A 11 -11.59 -37.45 -0.10
N PRO A 12 -10.78 -37.12 0.92
CA PRO A 12 -10.19 -35.78 1.05
C PRO A 12 -9.21 -35.52 -0.10
N ARG A 13 -9.40 -34.39 -0.78
CA ARG A 13 -8.57 -33.90 -1.90
C ARG A 13 -7.09 -33.81 -1.46
N ARG A 14 -6.30 -34.84 -1.77
CA ARG A 14 -4.88 -35.02 -1.40
C ARG A 14 -3.88 -34.02 -2.02
N GLY A 15 -4.31 -33.05 -2.82
CA GLY A 15 -3.43 -32.14 -3.57
C GLY A 15 -3.05 -30.83 -2.85
N ARG A 16 -3.98 -30.23 -2.10
CA ARG A 16 -3.85 -28.88 -1.52
C ARG A 16 -2.78 -28.76 -0.42
N PRO A 17 -2.69 -29.64 0.60
CA PRO A 17 -1.71 -29.51 1.68
C PRO A 17 -0.27 -29.69 1.23
N ARG A 18 0.01 -30.63 0.29
CA ARG A 18 1.36 -30.85 -0.27
C ARG A 18 1.82 -29.67 -1.13
N SER A 19 0.88 -29.01 -1.80
CA SER A 19 1.14 -27.83 -2.63
C SER A 19 1.58 -26.64 -1.77
N GLU A 20 0.88 -26.37 -0.67
CA GLU A 20 1.21 -25.26 0.27
C GLU A 20 2.53 -25.51 1.05
N ALA A 21 2.80 -26.78 1.39
CA ALA A 21 4.07 -27.15 2.03
C ALA A 21 5.26 -26.93 1.10
N ALA A 22 5.13 -27.29 -0.19
CA ALA A 22 6.18 -27.06 -1.18
C ALA A 22 6.43 -25.56 -1.42
N GLU A 23 5.38 -24.75 -1.47
CA GLU A 23 5.47 -23.29 -1.59
C GLU A 23 6.24 -22.68 -0.42
N ARG A 24 5.83 -22.97 0.80
CA ARG A 24 6.55 -22.52 2.00
C ARG A 24 8.01 -22.94 2.00
N ALA A 25 8.32 -24.18 1.60
CA ALA A 25 9.69 -24.66 1.53
C ALA A 25 10.52 -23.90 0.49
N ILE A 26 9.93 -23.52 -0.65
CA ILE A 26 10.61 -22.73 -1.70
C ILE A 26 10.86 -21.30 -1.19
N LEU A 27 9.86 -20.62 -0.64
CA LEU A 27 10.03 -19.27 -0.09
C LEU A 27 11.07 -19.24 1.02
N GLN A 28 11.02 -20.19 1.96
CA GLN A 28 12.01 -20.33 3.05
C GLN A 28 13.41 -20.62 2.51
N ALA A 29 13.54 -21.38 1.44
CA ALA A 29 14.85 -21.66 0.83
C ALA A 29 15.48 -20.38 0.26
N VAL A 30 14.68 -19.53 -0.39
CA VAL A 30 15.16 -18.22 -0.90
C VAL A 30 15.58 -17.33 0.28
N VAL A 31 14.74 -17.20 1.30
CA VAL A 31 15.05 -16.40 2.50
C VAL A 31 16.37 -16.85 3.12
N ARG A 32 16.56 -18.16 3.32
CA ARG A 32 17.81 -18.73 3.89
C ARG A 32 19.03 -18.37 3.05
N LEU A 33 18.96 -18.52 1.73
CA LEU A 33 20.08 -18.20 0.84
C LEU A 33 20.45 -16.71 0.91
N LEU A 34 19.45 -15.84 1.00
CA LEU A 34 19.66 -14.40 1.18
C LEU A 34 20.26 -14.06 2.55
N GLU A 35 19.87 -14.78 3.62
CA GLU A 35 20.43 -14.66 4.96
C GLU A 35 21.89 -15.16 5.03
N GLU A 36 22.22 -16.17 4.23
CA GLU A 36 23.58 -16.67 4.04
C GLU A 36 24.46 -15.68 3.25
N GLY A 37 23.90 -14.57 2.77
CA GLY A 37 24.61 -13.51 2.06
C GLY A 37 24.69 -13.73 0.54
N GLU A 38 23.97 -14.70 -0.03
CA GLU A 38 23.93 -14.86 -1.47
C GLU A 38 23.24 -13.62 -2.11
N PRO A 39 23.83 -13.00 -3.14
CA PRO A 39 23.21 -11.87 -3.77
C PRO A 39 21.97 -12.28 -4.56
N LEU A 40 20.95 -11.42 -4.63
CA LEU A 40 19.71 -11.64 -5.34
C LEU A 40 19.92 -12.06 -6.81
N ALA A 41 20.91 -11.42 -7.48
CA ALA A 41 21.30 -11.74 -8.84
C ALA A 41 21.87 -13.16 -9.00
N GLY A 42 22.58 -13.65 -7.99
CA GLY A 42 23.24 -14.96 -7.99
C GLY A 42 22.32 -16.15 -7.76
N LEU A 43 21.11 -15.90 -7.23
CA LEU A 43 20.15 -16.97 -6.96
C LEU A 43 19.57 -17.53 -8.25
N SER A 44 19.88 -18.79 -8.56
CA SER A 44 19.29 -19.52 -9.69
C SER A 44 18.15 -20.42 -9.23
N ILE A 45 17.21 -20.71 -10.15
CA ILE A 45 16.10 -21.66 -9.88
C ILE A 45 16.64 -23.03 -9.49
N GLU A 46 17.77 -23.48 -10.06
CA GLU A 46 18.46 -24.72 -9.69
C GLU A 46 18.90 -24.72 -8.23
N ARG A 47 19.52 -23.61 -7.80
CA ARG A 47 20.02 -23.43 -6.42
C ARG A 47 18.85 -23.46 -5.44
N ILE A 48 17.80 -22.69 -5.75
CA ILE A 48 16.58 -22.62 -4.94
C ILE A 48 15.89 -23.99 -4.84
N ALA A 49 15.71 -24.68 -5.96
CA ALA A 49 15.08 -26.01 -6.00
C ALA A 49 15.83 -27.02 -5.15
N ARG A 50 17.16 -27.06 -5.26
CA ARG A 50 18.03 -27.92 -4.46
C ARG A 50 17.93 -27.61 -2.97
N THR A 51 17.96 -26.34 -2.60
CA THR A 51 17.86 -25.89 -1.19
C THR A 51 16.47 -26.21 -0.61
N ALA A 52 15.42 -26.07 -1.40
CA ALA A 52 14.05 -26.38 -0.99
C ALA A 52 13.71 -27.88 -1.00
N GLY A 53 14.58 -28.74 -1.56
CA GLY A 53 14.32 -30.17 -1.71
C GLY A 53 13.21 -30.50 -2.72
N VAL A 54 13.03 -29.67 -3.77
CA VAL A 54 12.00 -29.84 -4.79
C VAL A 54 12.58 -29.88 -6.20
N GLY A 55 11.81 -30.39 -7.16
CA GLY A 55 12.19 -30.29 -8.58
C GLY A 55 11.92 -28.90 -9.15
N LYS A 56 12.71 -28.43 -10.13
CA LYS A 56 12.49 -27.14 -10.83
C LYS A 56 11.07 -27.01 -11.40
N ALA A 57 10.50 -28.09 -11.91
CA ALA A 57 9.13 -28.10 -12.41
C ALA A 57 8.10 -27.75 -11.33
N THR A 58 8.39 -27.98 -10.04
CA THR A 58 7.53 -27.60 -8.94
C THR A 58 7.52 -26.08 -8.74
N ILE A 59 8.65 -25.41 -8.97
CA ILE A 59 8.77 -23.96 -8.94
C ILE A 59 8.01 -23.36 -10.14
N TYR A 60 8.34 -23.77 -11.37
CA TYR A 60 7.73 -23.22 -12.58
C TYR A 60 6.21 -23.48 -12.72
N ARG A 61 5.66 -24.45 -12.00
CA ARG A 61 4.21 -24.64 -11.96
C ARG A 61 3.48 -23.53 -11.17
N ARG A 62 4.19 -22.80 -10.30
CA ARG A 62 3.64 -21.77 -9.42
C ARG A 62 4.02 -20.36 -9.85
N TRP A 63 5.24 -20.19 -10.26
CA TRP A 63 5.80 -18.92 -10.69
C TRP A 63 6.29 -19.05 -12.13
N SER A 64 5.80 -18.14 -12.97
CA SER A 64 6.14 -18.13 -14.40
C SER A 64 7.62 -17.82 -14.61
N ASP A 65 8.18 -17.01 -13.73
CA ASP A 65 9.57 -16.60 -13.75
C ASP A 65 10.15 -16.41 -12.33
N LYS A 66 11.41 -15.99 -12.26
CA LYS A 66 12.15 -15.77 -11.03
C LYS A 66 11.68 -14.49 -10.32
N GLU A 67 11.29 -13.51 -11.08
CA GLU A 67 10.81 -12.22 -10.59
C GLU A 67 9.52 -12.39 -9.81
N GLU A 68 8.58 -13.15 -10.31
CA GLU A 68 7.32 -13.47 -9.62
C GLU A 68 7.59 -14.22 -8.30
N LEU A 69 8.51 -15.20 -8.31
CA LEU A 69 8.93 -15.88 -7.08
C LEU A 69 9.51 -14.88 -6.05
N PHE A 70 10.35 -13.96 -6.48
CA PHE A 70 10.97 -12.98 -5.58
C PHE A 70 9.97 -11.96 -5.04
N VAL A 71 8.97 -11.59 -5.81
CA VAL A 71 7.85 -10.76 -5.30
C VAL A 71 7.13 -11.46 -4.16
N ASP A 72 6.85 -12.75 -4.29
CA ASP A 72 6.19 -13.52 -3.23
C ASP A 72 7.10 -13.72 -2.00
N VAL A 73 8.42 -13.85 -2.20
CA VAL A 73 9.39 -13.84 -1.10
C VAL A 73 9.34 -12.49 -0.36
N LEU A 74 9.35 -11.37 -1.08
CA LEU A 74 9.24 -10.03 -0.49
C LEU A 74 7.95 -9.87 0.33
N ARG A 75 6.82 -10.31 -0.22
CA ARG A 75 5.54 -10.33 0.50
C ARG A 75 5.59 -11.17 1.77
N ALA A 76 6.32 -12.30 1.74
CA ALA A 76 6.43 -13.20 2.90
C ALA A 76 7.32 -12.66 4.02
N ILE A 77 8.32 -11.83 3.70
CA ILE A 77 9.26 -11.25 4.68
C ILE A 77 8.87 -9.85 5.15
N GLU A 78 8.00 -9.15 4.41
CA GLU A 78 7.42 -7.87 4.84
C GLU A 78 6.36 -8.09 5.94
N PRO A 79 6.11 -7.07 6.78
CA PRO A 79 4.94 -7.07 7.66
C PRO A 79 3.64 -7.28 6.85
N PRO A 80 2.70 -8.07 7.38
CA PRO A 80 1.45 -8.35 6.69
C PRO A 80 0.67 -7.06 6.41
N GLU A 81 0.02 -7.00 5.25
CA GLU A 81 -0.84 -5.87 4.88
C GLU A 81 -2.13 -5.93 5.69
N PRO A 82 -2.49 -4.87 6.40
CA PRO A 82 -3.75 -4.81 7.12
C PRO A 82 -4.92 -4.69 6.14
N ALA A 83 -6.05 -5.30 6.49
CA ALA A 83 -7.28 -5.08 5.76
C ALA A 83 -7.81 -3.67 6.06
N LEU A 84 -8.10 -2.89 5.01
CA LEU A 84 -8.84 -1.65 5.14
C LEU A 84 -10.33 -1.94 5.30
N SER A 85 -11.03 -1.13 6.10
CA SER A 85 -12.46 -1.34 6.36
C SER A 85 -13.32 -1.07 5.12
N GLY A 86 -12.89 -0.14 4.28
CA GLY A 86 -13.65 0.36 3.15
C GLY A 86 -14.83 1.27 3.54
N THR A 87 -15.04 1.54 4.83
CA THR A 87 -16.17 2.28 5.35
C THR A 87 -15.85 3.71 5.79
N SER A 88 -14.69 3.92 6.43
CA SER A 88 -14.23 5.24 6.88
C SER A 88 -12.95 5.64 6.17
N GLY A 89 -12.97 6.83 5.53
CA GLY A 89 -11.82 7.35 4.79
C GLY A 89 -10.64 7.63 5.72
N LEU A 90 -10.84 8.42 6.78
CA LEU A 90 -9.75 8.79 7.72
C LEU A 90 -9.22 7.59 8.51
N ALA A 91 -10.07 6.65 8.93
CA ALA A 91 -9.62 5.45 9.63
C ALA A 91 -8.74 4.58 8.73
N ASP A 92 -9.14 4.39 7.47
CA ASP A 92 -8.37 3.61 6.50
C ASP A 92 -7.04 4.29 6.13
N ILE A 93 -7.02 5.63 6.02
CA ILE A 93 -5.79 6.42 5.84
C ILE A 93 -4.81 6.19 7.00
N LEU A 94 -5.31 6.22 8.24
CA LEU A 94 -4.48 5.96 9.43
C LEU A 94 -3.90 4.55 9.42
N VAL A 95 -4.70 3.55 9.11
CA VAL A 95 -4.27 2.15 8.97
C VAL A 95 -3.19 2.02 7.88
N GLY A 96 -3.34 2.68 6.74
CA GLY A 96 -2.36 2.69 5.65
C GLY A 96 -1.05 3.36 6.04
N LEU A 97 -1.09 4.50 6.74
CA LEU A 97 0.10 5.19 7.25
C LEU A 97 0.85 4.33 8.29
N GLU A 98 0.12 3.69 9.19
CA GLU A 98 0.71 2.78 10.18
C GLU A 98 1.35 1.55 9.52
N SER A 99 0.72 0.99 8.48
CA SER A 99 1.30 -0.08 7.69
C SER A 99 2.61 0.36 7.03
N LEU A 100 2.65 1.56 6.46
CA LEU A 100 3.85 2.14 5.85
C LEU A 100 4.96 2.35 6.90
N ARG A 101 4.62 2.83 8.11
CA ARG A 101 5.56 2.98 9.23
C ARG A 101 6.18 1.64 9.63
N ARG A 102 5.35 0.60 9.81
CA ARG A 102 5.80 -0.75 10.18
C ARG A 102 6.73 -1.36 9.14
N ARG A 103 6.44 -1.19 7.85
CA ARG A 103 7.34 -1.63 6.78
C ARG A 103 8.68 -0.89 6.81
N GLY A 104 8.66 0.43 6.98
CA GLY A 104 9.88 1.23 7.14
C GLY A 104 10.71 0.81 8.34
N LEU A 105 10.08 0.50 9.47
CA LEU A 105 10.75 0.00 10.67
C LEU A 105 11.35 -1.39 10.44
N ALA A 106 10.59 -2.31 9.84
CA ALA A 106 11.07 -3.65 9.50
C ALA A 106 12.26 -3.59 8.54
N GLN A 107 12.22 -2.73 7.52
CA GLN A 107 13.33 -2.53 6.58
C GLN A 107 14.58 -2.01 7.28
N ARG A 108 14.45 -1.14 8.30
CA ARG A 108 15.59 -0.62 9.06
C ARG A 108 16.16 -1.63 10.03
N SER A 109 15.32 -2.42 10.68
CA SER A 109 15.72 -3.38 11.71
C SER A 109 16.20 -4.72 11.15
N SER A 110 15.87 -5.03 9.89
CA SER A 110 16.23 -6.28 9.21
C SER A 110 17.33 -6.05 8.18
N ALA A 111 18.53 -6.58 8.41
CA ALA A 111 19.60 -6.56 7.42
C ALA A 111 19.18 -7.26 6.11
N LEU A 112 18.39 -8.33 6.20
CA LEU A 112 17.83 -9.04 5.05
C LEU A 112 16.97 -8.11 4.19
N LEU A 113 15.94 -7.48 4.77
CA LEU A 113 15.06 -6.56 4.05
C LEU A 113 15.85 -5.39 3.47
N TYR A 114 16.73 -4.79 4.24
CA TYR A 114 17.58 -3.70 3.78
C TYR A 114 18.40 -4.09 2.53
N ASN A 115 19.09 -5.24 2.58
CA ASN A 115 19.93 -5.72 1.49
C ASN A 115 19.11 -6.09 0.24
N VAL A 116 17.97 -6.74 0.41
CA VAL A 116 17.08 -7.12 -0.69
C VAL A 116 16.54 -5.87 -1.40
N PHE A 117 16.02 -4.88 -0.66
CA PHE A 117 15.55 -3.63 -1.25
C PHE A 117 16.65 -2.80 -1.89
N ALA A 118 17.87 -2.80 -1.33
CA ALA A 118 19.01 -2.13 -1.93
C ALA A 118 19.39 -2.74 -3.29
N GLN A 119 19.37 -4.07 -3.39
CA GLN A 119 19.70 -4.80 -4.62
C GLN A 119 18.57 -4.73 -5.65
N MET A 120 17.31 -4.71 -5.23
CA MET A 120 16.14 -4.69 -6.11
C MET A 120 16.17 -3.52 -7.10
N LYS A 121 16.65 -2.35 -6.68
CA LYS A 121 16.80 -1.17 -7.55
C LYS A 121 17.71 -1.41 -8.76
N SER A 122 18.64 -2.36 -8.66
CA SER A 122 19.53 -2.75 -9.75
C SER A 122 18.94 -3.83 -10.65
N HIS A 123 17.70 -4.26 -10.40
CA HIS A 123 16.99 -5.30 -11.15
C HIS A 123 15.65 -4.75 -11.67
N PRO A 124 15.63 -4.04 -12.81
CA PRO A 124 14.43 -3.33 -13.29
C PRO A 124 13.21 -4.23 -13.38
N LYS A 125 13.32 -5.43 -13.93
CA LYS A 125 12.20 -6.38 -14.05
C LYS A 125 11.59 -6.76 -12.71
N LEU A 126 12.41 -7.00 -11.69
CA LEU A 126 11.92 -7.29 -10.34
C LEU A 126 11.28 -6.05 -9.71
N TRP A 127 11.90 -4.88 -9.92
CA TRP A 127 11.32 -3.62 -9.46
C TRP A 127 9.95 -3.38 -10.07
N ASP A 128 9.81 -3.53 -11.39
CA ASP A 128 8.55 -3.34 -12.11
C ASP A 128 7.49 -4.35 -11.63
N ALA A 129 7.85 -5.63 -11.50
CA ALA A 129 6.94 -6.65 -10.99
C ALA A 129 6.49 -6.35 -9.55
N TYR A 130 7.39 -5.92 -8.66
CA TYR A 130 7.06 -5.53 -7.29
C TYR A 130 6.21 -4.26 -7.25
N HIS A 131 6.56 -3.27 -8.07
CA HIS A 131 5.78 -2.04 -8.20
C HIS A 131 4.34 -2.35 -8.60
N ASP A 132 4.13 -3.09 -9.68
CA ASP A 132 2.79 -3.32 -10.25
C ASP A 132 1.92 -4.24 -9.38
N THR A 133 2.55 -5.20 -8.70
CA THR A 133 1.79 -6.21 -7.93
C THR A 133 1.69 -5.91 -6.44
N VAL A 134 2.51 -5.00 -5.92
CA VAL A 134 2.53 -4.66 -4.48
C VAL A 134 2.35 -3.16 -4.23
N ILE A 135 3.18 -2.30 -4.85
CA ILE A 135 3.14 -0.86 -4.56
C ILE A 135 1.88 -0.22 -5.16
N ALA A 136 1.59 -0.47 -6.45
CA ALA A 136 0.46 0.17 -7.13
C ALA A 136 -0.91 -0.19 -6.50
N PRO A 137 -1.20 -1.46 -6.12
CA PRO A 137 -2.42 -1.78 -5.38
C PRO A 137 -2.53 -1.09 -4.02
N ARG A 138 -1.42 -0.97 -3.27
CA ARG A 138 -1.39 -0.26 -1.99
C ARG A 138 -1.69 1.23 -2.16
N ARG A 139 -1.07 1.85 -3.18
CA ARG A 139 -1.35 3.24 -3.54
C ARG A 139 -2.81 3.42 -3.93
N ALA A 140 -3.35 2.56 -4.79
CA ALA A 140 -4.76 2.62 -5.19
C ALA A 140 -5.72 2.50 -4.00
N ALA A 141 -5.42 1.63 -3.03
CA ALA A 141 -6.21 1.50 -1.81
C ALA A 141 -6.17 2.76 -0.94
N MET A 142 -5.00 3.42 -0.81
CA MET A 142 -4.86 4.68 -0.09
C MET A 142 -5.61 5.81 -0.80
N THR A 143 -5.44 5.98 -2.10
CA THR A 143 -6.16 6.96 -2.90
C THR A 143 -7.69 6.75 -2.80
N ALA A 144 -8.15 5.49 -2.78
CA ALA A 144 -9.57 5.19 -2.56
C ALA A 144 -10.05 5.59 -1.16
N ALA A 145 -9.22 5.46 -0.12
CA ALA A 145 -9.53 5.94 1.22
C ALA A 145 -9.63 7.48 1.25
N VAL A 146 -8.72 8.19 0.59
CA VAL A 146 -8.77 9.66 0.45
C VAL A 146 -10.06 10.09 -0.24
N ARG A 147 -10.44 9.45 -1.36
CA ARG A 147 -11.70 9.73 -2.05
C ARG A 147 -12.93 9.56 -1.16
N ARG A 148 -12.95 8.53 -0.31
CA ARG A 148 -14.04 8.35 0.66
C ARG A 148 -14.07 9.46 1.71
N ALA A 149 -12.91 9.89 2.22
CA ALA A 149 -12.83 11.00 3.18
C ALA A 149 -13.31 12.32 2.58
N VAL A 150 -12.95 12.62 1.32
CA VAL A 150 -13.46 13.78 0.58
C VAL A 150 -14.97 13.68 0.40
N ALA A 151 -15.48 12.54 -0.08
CA ALA A 151 -16.92 12.33 -0.30
C ALA A 151 -17.75 12.42 0.99
N ALA A 152 -17.14 12.08 2.15
CA ALA A 152 -17.77 12.22 3.45
C ALA A 152 -17.65 13.65 4.06
N GLY A 153 -16.99 14.59 3.37
CA GLY A 153 -16.74 15.94 3.88
C GLY A 153 -15.71 16.00 5.01
N GLU A 154 -14.94 14.93 5.24
CA GLU A 154 -13.87 14.86 6.24
C GLU A 154 -12.60 15.57 5.75
N LEU A 155 -12.39 15.62 4.42
CA LEU A 155 -11.34 16.35 3.74
C LEU A 155 -11.94 17.32 2.73
N ARG A 156 -11.20 18.39 2.42
CA ARG A 156 -11.59 19.39 1.43
C ARG A 156 -11.59 18.78 0.01
N ASP A 157 -12.48 19.29 -0.84
CA ASP A 157 -12.73 18.84 -2.21
C ASP A 157 -12.15 19.78 -3.30
N ASP A 158 -11.57 20.93 -2.88
CA ASP A 158 -10.97 21.91 -3.77
C ASP A 158 -9.48 21.63 -4.07
N ILE A 159 -8.95 20.49 -3.58
CA ILE A 159 -7.61 19.99 -3.87
C ILE A 159 -7.76 18.64 -4.59
N ASP A 160 -6.91 18.44 -5.59
CA ASP A 160 -6.80 17.17 -6.28
C ASP A 160 -6.52 16.00 -5.30
N VAL A 161 -7.25 14.89 -5.48
CA VAL A 161 -7.18 13.71 -4.60
C VAL A 161 -5.78 13.10 -4.60
N GLU A 162 -5.13 13.06 -5.75
CA GLU A 162 -3.77 12.54 -5.90
C GLU A 162 -2.77 13.39 -5.10
N LEU A 163 -2.93 14.72 -5.13
CA LEU A 163 -2.10 15.63 -4.33
C LEU A 163 -2.37 15.47 -2.82
N ILE A 164 -3.63 15.28 -2.42
CA ILE A 164 -3.97 14.99 -1.01
C ILE A 164 -3.28 13.69 -0.56
N ASP A 165 -3.35 12.63 -1.37
CA ASP A 165 -2.70 11.35 -1.11
C ASP A 165 -1.18 11.53 -0.94
N GLU A 166 -0.54 12.27 -1.84
CA GLU A 166 0.89 12.58 -1.79
C GLU A 166 1.29 13.38 -0.54
N LEU A 167 0.48 14.36 -0.14
CA LEU A 167 0.71 15.14 1.09
C LEU A 167 0.61 14.25 2.34
N ILE A 168 -0.33 13.29 2.36
CA ILE A 168 -0.53 12.37 3.47
C ILE A 168 0.61 11.36 3.58
N VAL A 169 0.98 10.73 2.47
CA VAL A 169 1.96 9.65 2.42
C VAL A 169 3.40 10.18 2.44
N GLY A 170 3.64 11.34 1.82
CA GLY A 170 4.97 11.94 1.63
C GLY A 170 5.82 12.06 2.91
N PRO A 171 5.31 12.62 4.02
CA PRO A 171 6.07 12.73 5.27
C PRO A 171 6.57 11.39 5.81
N MET A 172 5.76 10.31 5.67
CA MET A 172 6.16 8.97 6.08
C MET A 172 7.22 8.39 5.14
N LEU A 173 7.07 8.54 3.82
CA LEU A 173 8.05 8.09 2.83
C LEU A 173 9.40 8.80 3.01
N VAL A 174 9.40 10.11 3.24
CA VAL A 174 10.64 10.87 3.51
C VAL A 174 11.36 10.28 4.72
N ARG A 175 10.65 9.97 5.80
CA ARG A 175 11.26 9.36 6.98
C ARG A 175 11.75 7.93 6.73
N THR A 176 10.95 7.10 6.08
CA THR A 176 11.30 5.67 5.89
C THR A 176 12.39 5.46 4.85
N ILE A 177 12.44 6.27 3.78
CA ILE A 177 13.32 6.06 2.63
C ILE A 177 14.55 6.99 2.68
N HIS A 178 14.33 8.29 2.95
CA HIS A 178 15.39 9.30 2.81
C HIS A 178 16.09 9.66 4.12
N ARG A 179 15.38 9.63 5.25
CA ARG A 179 15.89 10.00 6.55
C ARG A 179 15.99 8.78 7.47
N LYS A 180 17.07 8.00 7.31
CA LYS A 180 17.28 6.77 8.08
C LYS A 180 17.40 6.99 9.60
N ASP A 181 17.85 8.17 10.02
CA ASP A 181 18.00 8.62 11.39
C ASP A 181 16.71 9.14 12.02
N ALA A 182 15.72 9.49 11.20
CA ALA A 182 14.47 10.03 11.72
C ALA A 182 13.67 8.98 12.50
N PRO A 183 13.16 9.30 13.71
CA PRO A 183 12.40 8.34 14.51
C PRO A 183 11.09 7.95 13.81
N LEU A 184 10.72 6.66 13.97
CA LEU A 184 9.46 6.07 13.52
C LEU A 184 8.65 5.63 14.74
N ASP A 185 8.35 6.61 15.62
CA ASP A 185 7.60 6.40 16.86
C ASP A 185 6.22 5.81 16.58
N ASP A 186 5.65 5.11 17.56
CA ASP A 186 4.36 4.42 17.39
C ASP A 186 3.18 5.36 17.12
N ASP A 187 3.27 6.62 17.55
CA ASP A 187 2.26 7.67 17.32
C ASP A 187 2.48 8.49 16.04
N LEU A 188 3.54 8.18 15.25
CA LEU A 188 3.93 9.00 14.11
C LEU A 188 2.84 9.11 13.04
N ALA A 189 2.14 8.02 12.74
CA ALA A 189 1.05 8.02 11.77
C ALA A 189 -0.08 8.98 12.19
N GLU A 190 -0.48 8.91 13.46
CA GLU A 190 -1.50 9.80 14.02
C GLU A 190 -1.05 11.27 14.01
N ARG A 191 0.21 11.56 14.38
CA ARG A 191 0.78 12.91 14.36
C ARG A 191 0.81 13.50 12.97
N ILE A 192 1.20 12.72 11.95
CA ILE A 192 1.20 13.17 10.55
C ILE A 192 -0.23 13.51 10.13
N LEU A 193 -1.17 12.58 10.33
CA LEU A 193 -2.56 12.79 9.93
C LEU A 193 -3.18 14.00 10.64
N ARG A 194 -2.99 14.12 11.96
CA ARG A 194 -3.49 15.26 12.73
C ARG A 194 -2.94 16.60 12.23
N ALA A 195 -1.63 16.69 11.99
CA ALA A 195 -1.01 17.91 11.49
C ALA A 195 -1.53 18.32 10.10
N LEU A 196 -1.84 17.35 9.25
CA LEU A 196 -2.37 17.59 7.91
C LEU A 196 -3.85 17.95 7.91
N LEU A 197 -4.65 17.40 8.83
CA LEU A 197 -6.08 17.65 8.91
C LEU A 197 -6.42 19.14 9.08
N GLU A 198 -5.61 19.92 9.78
CA GLU A 198 -5.80 21.37 9.93
C GLU A 198 -5.73 22.08 8.56
N GLY A 199 -4.86 21.63 7.65
CA GLY A 199 -4.73 22.16 6.29
C GLY A 199 -5.69 21.54 5.27
N LEU A 200 -6.19 20.32 5.52
CA LEU A 200 -7.01 19.55 4.58
C LEU A 200 -8.50 19.48 4.95
N ARG A 201 -8.90 20.06 6.08
CA ARG A 201 -10.32 20.21 6.44
C ARG A 201 -11.03 21.15 5.48
N PRO A 202 -12.33 20.95 5.22
CA PRO A 202 -13.13 21.91 4.50
C PRO A 202 -13.02 23.33 5.13
N ARG A 203 -12.97 24.34 4.30
CA ARG A 203 -13.00 25.73 4.79
C ARG A 203 -14.44 26.11 5.08
N ASP A 204 -14.73 26.50 6.32
CA ASP A 204 -16.00 27.07 6.69
C ASP A 204 -16.17 28.39 5.90
N GLY A 205 -17.10 28.44 4.93
CA GLY A 205 -17.48 29.69 4.28
C GLY A 205 -17.37 29.80 2.75
N ALA A 206 -17.00 28.76 2.02
CA ALA A 206 -16.96 28.84 0.55
C ALA A 206 -18.35 28.67 -0.15
N GLY A 207 -19.45 28.62 0.60
CA GLY A 207 -20.78 28.29 0.05
C GLY A 207 -21.91 29.32 0.25
N ALA A 208 -21.62 30.55 0.68
CA ALA A 208 -22.69 31.54 0.89
C ALA A 208 -22.28 32.96 0.46
N GLY A 209 -22.05 33.14 -0.81
CA GLY A 209 -21.67 34.45 -1.32
C GLY A 209 -21.94 34.66 -2.78
N SER A 210 -23.21 34.46 -3.22
CA SER A 210 -23.63 35.02 -4.49
C SER A 210 -25.18 35.05 -4.55
N GLY A 211 -25.74 36.21 -4.26
CA GLY A 211 -27.16 36.40 -4.51
C GLY A 211 -27.77 37.55 -3.73
N GLU A 212 -27.22 38.74 -3.84
CA GLU A 212 -28.06 39.93 -3.69
C GLU A 212 -27.61 41.01 -4.67
N SER A 213 -28.22 40.93 -5.84
CA SER A 213 -28.38 42.04 -6.76
C SER A 213 -29.45 42.98 -6.16
N GLY A 214 -29.01 43.94 -5.40
CA GLY A 214 -29.84 45.09 -4.95
C GLY A 214 -29.88 46.14 -6.01
N GLY A 215 -31.04 46.31 -6.57
CA GLY A 215 -31.51 47.20 -7.59
C GLY A 215 -31.21 48.69 -7.39
N THR A 216 -31.03 49.26 -8.49
CA THR A 216 -31.26 50.60 -9.02
C THR A 216 -32.13 51.47 -8.15
N SER A 217 -31.63 52.68 -7.85
CA SER A 217 -32.47 53.86 -7.75
C SER A 217 -31.74 55.06 -8.37
N VAL A 218 -32.23 55.37 -9.54
CA VAL A 218 -32.00 56.65 -10.22
C VAL A 218 -32.71 57.72 -9.40
N GLY A 219 -32.00 58.72 -9.00
CA GLY A 219 -32.50 59.98 -8.41
C GLY A 219 -31.86 61.14 -9.11
N ASP A 220 -32.56 61.62 -10.13
CA ASP A 220 -32.40 62.89 -10.83
C ASP A 220 -32.68 64.05 -9.87
N THR A 221 -31.80 65.03 -9.79
CA THR A 221 -32.18 66.43 -9.51
C THR A 221 -31.07 67.37 -9.97
N ALA A 222 -31.53 68.20 -10.87
CA ALA A 222 -30.87 69.37 -11.42
C ALA A 222 -30.75 70.54 -10.40
N GLY A 223 -29.95 71.51 -10.75
CA GLY A 223 -29.90 72.87 -10.19
C GLY A 223 -28.46 73.29 -9.90
N ASP A 224 -27.93 74.10 -10.55
CA ASP A 224 -28.09 75.49 -11.07
C ASP A 224 -27.05 76.39 -10.41
N THR A 225 -26.43 77.28 -11.24
CA THR A 225 -25.76 78.59 -10.99
C THR A 225 -24.47 78.61 -10.11
N GLY A 226 -23.40 79.18 -10.50
CA GLY A 226 -23.15 80.48 -11.08
C GLY A 226 -21.84 81.04 -10.54
N SER A 227 -21.17 81.73 -11.38
CA SER A 227 -20.05 82.68 -11.24
C SER A 227 -18.66 82.16 -11.54
#